data_a36d4703e0fe0423a661522e1214edd9
#
_entry.id   a36d4703e0fe0423a661522e1214edd9
#
_cell.length_a   1.000
_cell.length_b   1.000
_cell.length_c   1.000
_cell.angle_alpha   90.00
_cell.angle_beta   90.00
_cell.angle_gamma   90.00
#
_symmetry.space_group_name_H-M   'P 1'
#
loop_
_entity.id
_entity.type
_entity.pdbx_description
1 polymer ?
#
loop_
_entity_poly.entity_id
_entity_poly.type
_entity_poly.pdbx_seq_one_letter_code
_entity_poly.pdbx_strand_id
1 'polypeptide(L)'
;MPKPKPKPTTNSKLKLLGFNNLTKSLSFNIYDICYARTKEHQQEYIEYIDEQYNAERLTKILTEVAEIIGANILNVARQDYDPQGASVTMLISEGHLDGLPTPGKKKDSVVAHLDKSHITVHTYPETHPVNGISTFRADIDVSTCGKISPLKALNHLIHSFESDIVVMDYRVRGFTRNVRGTKHYIDHSIDSIQNFLAADIRNKYDMVDVNVYQEYIFHTKMKLRELDLDTYLFGEGVSELPPREARKIRSDVNTEILEIFYGRNITQ
;
A
#
# COMPACT_ATOMS: atom_id res chain seq x y z
N MET A 1 37.86 -18.64 10.68
CA MET A 1 36.94 -18.20 9.65
C MET A 1 35.65 -19.03 9.75
N PRO A 2 34.47 -18.48 10.02
CA PRO A 2 33.24 -19.25 10.05
C PRO A 2 32.83 -19.62 8.61
N LYS A 3 32.49 -20.91 8.41
CA LYS A 3 32.01 -21.42 7.11
C LYS A 3 30.75 -20.68 6.67
N PRO A 4 30.63 -20.32 5.38
CA PRO A 4 29.42 -19.69 4.86
C PRO A 4 28.23 -20.64 5.05
N LYS A 5 27.10 -20.08 5.58
CA LYS A 5 25.84 -20.83 5.68
C LYS A 5 25.38 -21.21 4.26
N PRO A 6 24.89 -22.43 4.04
CA PRO A 6 24.44 -22.86 2.73
C PRO A 6 23.24 -21.98 2.30
N LYS A 7 23.29 -21.46 1.08
CA LYS A 7 22.17 -20.80 0.43
C LYS A 7 20.99 -21.78 0.41
N PRO A 8 19.77 -21.34 0.75
CA PRO A 8 18.60 -22.21 0.64
C PRO A 8 18.36 -22.52 -0.84
N THR A 9 18.62 -23.76 -1.18
CA THR A 9 18.30 -24.31 -2.49
C THR A 9 16.81 -24.61 -2.58
N THR A 10 16.20 -24.13 -3.66
CA THR A 10 14.99 -24.62 -4.35
C THR A 10 13.69 -24.77 -3.55
N ASN A 11 12.66 -24.14 -4.08
CA ASN A 11 11.20 -24.26 -3.98
C ASN A 11 10.59 -25.63 -3.59
N SER A 12 11.06 -26.31 -2.57
CA SER A 12 10.29 -27.39 -1.97
C SER A 12 9.26 -26.75 -1.02
N LYS A 13 7.98 -26.81 -1.37
CA LYS A 13 6.89 -26.37 -0.49
C LYS A 13 7.09 -26.98 0.90
N LEU A 14 7.24 -26.15 1.92
CA LEU A 14 7.40 -26.57 3.30
C LEU A 14 6.20 -27.43 3.71
N LYS A 15 6.45 -28.69 4.10
CA LYS A 15 5.39 -29.60 4.56
C LYS A 15 5.14 -29.32 6.04
N LEU A 16 3.98 -28.70 6.35
CA LEU A 16 3.62 -28.28 7.70
C LEU A 16 3.02 -29.42 8.51
N LEU A 17 3.19 -29.39 9.85
CA LEU A 17 2.60 -30.34 10.79
C LEU A 17 1.08 -30.13 10.95
N GLY A 18 0.61 -28.94 10.79
CA GLY A 18 -0.81 -28.57 10.89
C GLY A 18 -1.12 -27.42 9.95
N PHE A 19 -1.86 -26.43 10.42
CA PHE A 19 -2.07 -25.21 9.67
C PHE A 19 -0.88 -24.25 9.83
N ASN A 20 -0.74 -23.33 8.88
CA ASN A 20 0.26 -22.27 8.95
C ASN A 20 -0.26 -21.14 9.85
N ASN A 21 0.37 -20.90 11.00
CA ASN A 21 0.01 -19.84 11.95
C ASN A 21 0.96 -18.64 11.93
N LEU A 22 1.65 -18.43 10.82
CA LEU A 22 2.33 -17.19 10.53
C LEU A 22 1.33 -16.08 10.21
N THR A 23 1.59 -14.87 10.71
CA THR A 23 0.89 -13.65 10.30
C THR A 23 1.79 -12.84 9.39
N LYS A 24 1.25 -12.45 8.23
CA LYS A 24 1.93 -11.64 7.22
C LYS A 24 1.15 -10.35 7.03
N SER A 25 1.80 -9.22 7.27
CA SER A 25 1.21 -7.91 7.04
C SER A 25 2.00 -7.15 5.99
N LEU A 26 1.29 -6.50 5.09
CA LEU A 26 1.80 -5.62 4.06
C LEU A 26 1.06 -4.30 4.15
N SER A 27 1.79 -3.24 4.51
CA SER A 27 1.25 -1.90 4.63
C SER A 27 1.79 -1.02 3.50
N PHE A 28 0.95 -0.13 3.00
CA PHE A 28 1.30 0.89 2.02
C PHE A 28 0.96 2.26 2.54
N ASN A 29 1.87 3.21 2.34
CA ASN A 29 1.57 4.63 2.31
C ASN A 29 1.82 5.12 0.89
N ILE A 30 0.78 5.50 0.22
CA ILE A 30 0.76 5.93 -1.17
C ILE A 30 0.52 7.43 -1.20
N TYR A 31 1.29 8.17 -2.00
CA TYR A 31 1.16 9.60 -2.15
C TYR A 31 1.09 9.98 -3.63
N ASP A 32 0.14 10.83 -3.95
CA ASP A 32 -0.02 11.49 -5.23
C ASP A 32 0.01 13.02 -5.00
N ILE A 33 0.78 13.74 -5.79
CA ILE A 33 1.03 15.16 -5.61
C ILE A 33 0.44 15.92 -6.79
N CYS A 34 -0.23 17.01 -6.51
CA CYS A 34 -0.81 17.89 -7.49
C CYS A 34 -0.45 19.34 -7.16
N TYR A 35 -0.32 20.17 -8.18
CA TYR A 35 -0.19 21.62 -8.05
C TYR A 35 -1.39 22.30 -8.67
N ALA A 36 -2.16 23.01 -7.85
CA ALA A 36 -3.29 23.83 -8.27
C ALA A 36 -3.01 25.30 -7.96
N ARG A 37 -2.94 26.12 -9.00
CA ARG A 37 -2.49 27.51 -8.92
C ARG A 37 -3.44 28.42 -8.16
N THR A 38 -4.75 28.25 -8.39
CA THR A 38 -5.79 29.06 -7.77
C THR A 38 -6.50 28.29 -6.66
N LYS A 39 -7.15 29.02 -5.75
CA LYS A 39 -7.94 28.39 -4.69
C LYS A 39 -9.12 27.61 -5.25
N GLU A 40 -9.69 28.10 -6.35
CA GLU A 40 -10.75 27.42 -7.09
C GLU A 40 -10.27 26.06 -7.60
N HIS A 41 -9.13 26.01 -8.29
CA HIS A 41 -8.53 24.75 -8.75
C HIS A 41 -8.11 23.84 -7.59
N GLN A 42 -7.68 24.38 -6.44
CA GLN A 42 -7.40 23.57 -5.25
C GLN A 42 -8.67 22.89 -4.74
N GLN A 43 -9.78 23.61 -4.69
CA GLN A 43 -11.08 23.05 -4.30
C GLN A 43 -11.58 22.01 -5.30
N GLU A 44 -11.50 22.30 -6.59
CA GLU A 44 -11.88 21.39 -7.66
C GLU A 44 -11.02 20.11 -7.65
N TYR A 45 -9.73 20.22 -7.33
CA TYR A 45 -8.86 19.04 -7.17
C TYR A 45 -9.32 18.17 -5.99
N ILE A 46 -9.65 18.77 -4.84
CA ILE A 46 -10.13 18.01 -3.68
C ILE A 46 -11.44 17.29 -4.02
N GLU A 47 -12.38 17.96 -4.67
CA GLU A 47 -13.64 17.35 -5.11
C GLU A 47 -13.39 16.20 -6.10
N TYR A 48 -12.48 16.42 -7.07
CA TYR A 48 -12.07 15.39 -8.04
C TYR A 48 -11.48 14.16 -7.37
N ILE A 49 -10.48 14.35 -6.47
CA ILE A 49 -9.79 13.24 -5.84
C ILE A 49 -10.69 12.47 -4.87
N ASP A 50 -11.58 13.18 -4.19
CA ASP A 50 -12.58 12.59 -3.29
C ASP A 50 -13.59 11.74 -4.05
N GLU A 51 -14.04 12.21 -5.21
CA GLU A 51 -14.90 11.44 -6.12
C GLU A 51 -14.17 10.22 -6.70
N GLN A 52 -12.90 10.38 -7.10
CA GLN A 52 -12.08 9.30 -7.66
C GLN A 52 -11.78 8.18 -6.66
N TYR A 53 -11.62 8.50 -5.37
CA TYR A 53 -11.24 7.55 -4.32
C TYR A 53 -12.28 7.48 -3.20
N ASN A 54 -13.56 7.58 -3.55
CA ASN A 54 -14.68 7.38 -2.63
C ASN A 54 -14.76 5.92 -2.11
N ALA A 55 -15.54 5.70 -1.07
CA ALA A 55 -15.69 4.39 -0.42
C ALA A 55 -16.19 3.29 -1.36
N GLU A 56 -16.94 3.62 -2.42
CA GLU A 56 -17.40 2.65 -3.40
C GLU A 56 -16.24 2.13 -4.28
N ARG A 57 -15.46 3.05 -4.86
CA ARG A 57 -14.28 2.67 -5.67
C ARG A 57 -13.24 1.95 -4.84
N LEU A 58 -12.95 2.43 -3.63
CA LEU A 58 -12.03 1.76 -2.71
C LEU A 58 -12.51 0.34 -2.37
N THR A 59 -13.82 0.14 -2.17
CA THR A 59 -14.40 -1.19 -1.95
C THR A 59 -14.12 -2.11 -3.15
N LYS A 60 -14.24 -1.61 -4.38
CA LYS A 60 -13.94 -2.37 -5.59
C LYS A 60 -12.47 -2.79 -5.63
N ILE A 61 -11.55 -1.84 -5.42
CA ILE A 61 -10.10 -2.12 -5.41
C ILE A 61 -9.77 -3.19 -4.36
N LEU A 62 -10.28 -3.08 -3.13
CA LEU A 62 -10.00 -4.05 -2.08
C LEU A 62 -10.67 -5.41 -2.33
N THR A 63 -11.80 -5.45 -3.03
CA THR A 63 -12.43 -6.70 -3.47
C THR A 63 -11.50 -7.44 -4.45
N GLU A 64 -10.96 -6.75 -5.43
CA GLU A 64 -9.99 -7.29 -6.37
C GLU A 64 -8.70 -7.77 -5.66
N VAL A 65 -8.23 -7.02 -4.64
CA VAL A 65 -7.13 -7.47 -3.76
C VAL A 65 -7.47 -8.80 -3.09
N ALA A 66 -8.66 -8.93 -2.48
CA ALA A 66 -9.08 -10.16 -1.82
C ALA A 66 -9.10 -11.35 -2.79
N GLU A 67 -9.60 -11.16 -4.01
CA GLU A 67 -9.59 -12.18 -5.08
C GLU A 67 -8.17 -12.58 -5.48
N ILE A 68 -7.28 -11.60 -5.74
CA ILE A 68 -5.89 -11.84 -6.14
C ILE A 68 -5.11 -12.65 -5.10
N ILE A 69 -5.31 -12.35 -3.82
CA ILE A 69 -4.64 -13.09 -2.74
C ILE A 69 -5.31 -14.44 -2.45
N GLY A 70 -6.52 -14.69 -2.97
CA GLY A 70 -7.29 -15.92 -2.77
C GLY A 70 -7.98 -15.96 -1.40
N ALA A 71 -8.49 -14.83 -0.94
CA ALA A 71 -9.24 -14.69 0.30
C ALA A 71 -10.75 -14.58 0.04
N ASN A 72 -11.55 -15.04 1.00
CA ASN A 72 -13.00 -14.83 0.98
C ASN A 72 -13.36 -13.62 1.83
N ILE A 73 -14.20 -12.72 1.31
CA ILE A 73 -14.71 -11.57 2.03
C ILE A 73 -15.85 -12.01 2.96
N LEU A 74 -15.72 -11.70 4.24
CA LEU A 74 -16.71 -12.03 5.27
C LEU A 74 -17.60 -10.84 5.63
N ASN A 75 -17.04 -9.66 5.63
CA ASN A 75 -17.74 -8.42 5.96
C ASN A 75 -17.02 -7.21 5.35
N VAL A 76 -17.77 -6.16 5.04
CA VAL A 76 -17.26 -4.87 4.55
C VAL A 76 -17.91 -3.75 5.35
N ALA A 77 -17.09 -2.88 5.91
CA ALA A 77 -17.50 -1.60 6.46
C ALA A 77 -16.88 -0.49 5.61
N ARG A 78 -17.67 0.51 5.23
CA ARG A 78 -17.23 1.62 4.39
C ARG A 78 -17.85 2.94 4.82
N GLN A 79 -17.12 4.03 4.63
CA GLN A 79 -17.57 5.36 4.98
C GLN A 79 -16.85 6.39 4.12
N ASP A 80 -17.58 7.32 3.55
CA ASP A 80 -17.05 8.58 3.05
C ASP A 80 -17.10 9.60 4.21
N TYR A 81 -16.04 10.41 4.32
CA TYR A 81 -15.89 11.38 5.40
C TYR A 81 -16.43 12.75 4.99
N ASP A 82 -16.78 13.55 5.96
CA ASP A 82 -17.09 14.95 5.82
C ASP A 82 -16.00 15.76 6.56
N PRO A 83 -15.26 16.67 5.90
CA PRO A 83 -15.52 17.22 4.56
C PRO A 83 -14.94 16.39 3.40
N GLN A 84 -13.99 15.47 3.61
CA GLN A 84 -13.32 14.74 2.53
C GLN A 84 -12.60 13.49 3.03
N GLY A 85 -12.29 12.57 2.10
CA GLY A 85 -11.62 11.31 2.37
C GLY A 85 -12.60 10.16 2.57
N ALA A 86 -12.09 8.94 2.57
CA ALA A 86 -12.91 7.74 2.74
C ALA A 86 -12.16 6.65 3.48
N SER A 87 -12.90 5.67 3.98
CA SER A 87 -12.34 4.44 4.51
C SER A 87 -13.13 3.22 4.12
N VAL A 88 -12.41 2.10 3.95
CA VAL A 88 -13.00 0.78 3.79
C VAL A 88 -12.24 -0.22 4.65
N THR A 89 -12.96 -1.05 5.37
CA THR A 89 -12.41 -2.17 6.14
C THR A 89 -13.10 -3.45 5.72
N MET A 90 -12.33 -4.45 5.30
CA MET A 90 -12.80 -5.77 4.95
C MET A 90 -12.28 -6.82 5.92
N LEU A 91 -13.18 -7.63 6.46
CA LEU A 91 -12.82 -8.85 7.16
C LEU A 91 -12.76 -9.97 6.14
N ILE A 92 -11.64 -10.67 6.09
CA ILE A 92 -11.40 -11.74 5.12
C ILE A 92 -11.01 -13.05 5.82
N SER A 93 -11.15 -14.18 5.11
CA SER A 93 -10.74 -15.50 5.61
C SER A 93 -9.98 -16.30 4.54
N GLU A 94 -9.12 -17.22 4.99
CA GLU A 94 -8.51 -18.26 4.17
C GLU A 94 -9.42 -19.48 4.09
N GLY A 95 -9.50 -20.13 2.91
CA GLY A 95 -10.18 -21.39 2.71
C GLY A 95 -11.62 -21.28 2.23
N HIS A 96 -12.20 -22.44 1.85
CA HIS A 96 -13.60 -22.51 1.42
C HIS A 96 -14.55 -22.27 2.59
N LEU A 97 -15.63 -21.52 2.32
CA LEU A 97 -16.70 -21.24 3.28
C LEU A 97 -17.61 -22.46 3.55
N ASP A 98 -17.33 -23.60 2.88
CA ASP A 98 -18.10 -24.82 3.02
C ASP A 98 -18.00 -25.36 4.45
N GLY A 99 -19.09 -25.19 5.21
CA GLY A 99 -19.22 -25.71 6.58
C GLY A 99 -19.01 -24.71 7.71
N LEU A 100 -18.77 -23.43 7.43
CA LEU A 100 -18.86 -22.41 8.47
C LEU A 100 -20.34 -22.10 8.77
N PRO A 101 -20.74 -22.05 10.06
CA PRO A 101 -22.10 -21.63 10.40
C PRO A 101 -22.33 -20.23 9.83
N THR A 102 -23.41 -20.06 9.10
CA THR A 102 -23.86 -18.74 8.63
C THR A 102 -23.85 -17.78 9.82
N PRO A 103 -23.15 -16.63 9.76
CA PRO A 103 -23.16 -15.71 10.88
C PRO A 103 -24.61 -15.30 11.14
N GLY A 104 -25.13 -15.71 12.29
CA GLY A 104 -26.43 -15.23 12.73
C GLY A 104 -26.38 -13.71 12.77
N LYS A 105 -27.50 -13.07 12.37
CA LYS A 105 -27.67 -11.62 12.39
C LYS A 105 -27.37 -11.06 13.81
N LYS A 106 -26.11 -10.80 14.12
CA LYS A 106 -25.72 -10.02 15.28
C LYS A 106 -25.56 -8.56 14.84
N LYS A 107 -26.35 -7.72 15.47
CA LYS A 107 -26.45 -6.28 15.21
C LYS A 107 -25.27 -5.44 15.64
N ASP A 108 -24.25 -6.02 16.26
CA ASP A 108 -23.11 -5.28 16.79
C ASP A 108 -21.82 -5.89 16.24
N SER A 109 -21.29 -5.29 15.18
CA SER A 109 -19.94 -5.59 14.69
C SER A 109 -18.94 -4.83 15.57
N VAL A 110 -18.48 -5.44 16.64
CA VAL A 110 -17.25 -4.98 17.30
C VAL A 110 -16.10 -5.44 16.41
N VAL A 111 -15.45 -4.51 15.72
CA VAL A 111 -14.17 -4.77 15.07
C VAL A 111 -13.12 -4.82 16.17
N ALA A 112 -13.02 -5.96 16.82
CA ALA A 112 -11.87 -6.24 17.66
C ALA A 112 -10.72 -6.70 16.77
N HIS A 113 -9.48 -6.46 17.15
CA HIS A 113 -8.28 -7.06 16.55
C HIS A 113 -8.40 -8.57 16.70
N LEU A 114 -8.77 -9.24 15.63
CA LEU A 114 -9.23 -10.60 15.66
C LEU A 114 -8.24 -11.54 15.00
N ASP A 115 -8.32 -12.79 15.37
CA ASP A 115 -7.72 -13.97 14.75
C ASP A 115 -7.99 -14.13 13.25
N LYS A 116 -8.53 -13.10 12.59
CA LYS A 116 -8.91 -13.11 11.18
C LYS A 116 -8.15 -12.06 10.39
N SER A 117 -7.85 -12.43 9.16
CA SER A 117 -7.23 -11.55 8.18
C SER A 117 -8.14 -10.37 7.84
N HIS A 118 -7.55 -9.23 7.52
CA HIS A 118 -8.28 -8.01 7.15
C HIS A 118 -7.54 -7.22 6.07
N ILE A 119 -8.29 -6.39 5.37
CA ILE A 119 -7.79 -5.38 4.45
C ILE A 119 -8.44 -4.06 4.84
N THR A 120 -7.64 -3.00 4.96
CA THR A 120 -8.14 -1.66 5.26
C THR A 120 -7.55 -0.65 4.31
N VAL A 121 -8.29 0.41 4.03
CA VAL A 121 -7.80 1.61 3.35
C VAL A 121 -8.38 2.84 4.01
N HIS A 122 -7.57 3.88 4.13
CA HIS A 122 -7.97 5.23 4.53
C HIS A 122 -7.35 6.22 3.57
N THR A 123 -8.12 7.22 3.12
CA THR A 123 -7.65 8.29 2.24
C THR A 123 -7.66 9.64 2.94
N TYR A 124 -6.66 10.46 2.61
CA TYR A 124 -6.41 11.76 3.24
C TYR A 124 -6.04 12.77 2.15
N PRO A 125 -7.02 13.38 1.45
CA PRO A 125 -6.75 14.52 0.58
C PRO A 125 -6.44 15.76 1.44
N GLU A 126 -5.40 16.52 1.05
CA GLU A 126 -5.07 17.77 1.72
C GLU A 126 -4.49 18.79 0.74
N THR A 127 -4.51 20.08 1.10
CA THR A 127 -3.91 21.16 0.33
C THR A 127 -3.01 22.01 1.21
N HIS A 128 -1.83 22.35 0.68
CA HIS A 128 -0.94 23.28 1.36
C HIS A 128 -1.55 24.70 1.34
N PRO A 129 -1.58 25.41 2.47
CA PRO A 129 -2.33 26.68 2.58
C PRO A 129 -1.76 27.83 1.74
N VAL A 130 -0.52 27.75 1.28
CA VAL A 130 0.20 28.87 0.69
C VAL A 130 0.77 28.62 -0.71
N ASN A 131 1.33 27.42 -0.97
CA ASN A 131 2.16 27.21 -2.17
C ASN A 131 1.44 26.53 -3.35
N GLY A 132 0.17 26.20 -3.21
CA GLY A 132 -0.62 25.56 -4.29
C GLY A 132 -0.44 24.05 -4.43
N ILE A 133 0.39 23.42 -3.60
CA ILE A 133 0.56 21.98 -3.58
C ILE A 133 -0.64 21.36 -2.89
N SER A 134 -1.14 20.29 -3.47
CA SER A 134 -2.14 19.39 -2.89
C SER A 134 -1.57 17.97 -2.86
N THR A 135 -1.85 17.24 -1.79
CA THR A 135 -1.35 15.88 -1.60
C THR A 135 -2.50 14.94 -1.29
N PHE A 136 -2.65 13.90 -2.08
CA PHE A 136 -3.50 12.79 -1.75
C PHE A 136 -2.66 11.68 -1.12
N ARG A 137 -3.08 11.19 0.06
CA ARG A 137 -2.46 10.05 0.72
C ARG A 137 -3.49 8.94 0.88
N ALA A 138 -3.07 7.70 0.58
CA ALA A 138 -3.82 6.51 0.91
C ALA A 138 -2.98 5.58 1.79
N ASP A 139 -3.50 5.21 2.95
CA ASP A 139 -2.92 4.20 3.85
C ASP A 139 -3.68 2.89 3.66
N ILE A 140 -2.97 1.82 3.30
CA ILE A 140 -3.56 0.52 3.03
C ILE A 140 -2.84 -0.55 3.84
N ASP A 141 -3.59 -1.39 4.56
CA ASP A 141 -3.08 -2.54 5.28
C ASP A 141 -3.72 -3.83 4.78
N VAL A 142 -2.89 -4.81 4.41
CA VAL A 142 -3.30 -6.16 4.06
C VAL A 142 -2.69 -7.13 5.06
N SER A 143 -3.45 -7.58 6.04
CA SER A 143 -3.00 -8.52 7.07
C SER A 143 -3.62 -9.88 6.85
N THR A 144 -2.78 -10.90 6.69
CA THR A 144 -3.20 -12.27 6.39
C THR A 144 -2.57 -13.25 7.36
N CYS A 145 -3.30 -14.35 7.63
CA CYS A 145 -2.78 -15.50 8.37
C CYS A 145 -2.63 -16.69 7.41
N GLY A 146 -1.85 -17.67 7.80
CA GLY A 146 -1.80 -18.93 7.10
C GLY A 146 -1.05 -18.88 5.76
N LYS A 147 -1.63 -19.47 4.72
CA LYS A 147 -0.97 -19.65 3.42
C LYS A 147 -1.12 -18.47 2.47
N ILE A 148 -2.08 -17.59 2.73
CA ILE A 148 -2.30 -16.40 1.91
C ILE A 148 -1.07 -15.50 1.99
N SER A 149 -0.64 -14.97 0.84
CA SER A 149 0.45 -14.01 0.76
C SER A 149 -0.07 -12.66 0.27
N PRO A 150 0.02 -11.59 1.08
CA PRO A 150 -0.39 -10.25 0.66
C PRO A 150 0.51 -9.68 -0.44
N LEU A 151 1.74 -10.19 -0.60
CA LEU A 151 2.66 -9.76 -1.66
C LEU A 151 2.11 -9.97 -3.08
N LYS A 152 1.11 -10.82 -3.27
CA LYS A 152 0.44 -10.99 -4.57
C LYS A 152 -0.34 -9.75 -5.01
N ALA A 153 -0.78 -8.92 -4.07
CA ALA A 153 -1.56 -7.72 -4.35
C ALA A 153 -0.70 -6.49 -4.70
N LEU A 154 0.64 -6.56 -4.52
CA LEU A 154 1.57 -5.43 -4.71
C LEU A 154 1.32 -4.66 -6.00
N ASN A 155 1.43 -5.35 -7.13
CA ASN A 155 1.37 -4.70 -8.45
C ASN A 155 -0.03 -4.11 -8.72
N HIS A 156 -1.08 -4.82 -8.30
CA HIS A 156 -2.45 -4.34 -8.45
C HIS A 156 -2.69 -3.05 -7.66
N LEU A 157 -2.26 -3.01 -6.38
CA LEU A 157 -2.42 -1.80 -5.55
C LEU A 157 -1.64 -0.62 -6.12
N ILE A 158 -0.39 -0.81 -6.53
CA ILE A 158 0.42 0.27 -7.10
C ILE A 158 -0.22 0.81 -8.38
N HIS A 159 -0.73 -0.05 -9.27
CA HIS A 159 -1.40 0.39 -10.49
C HIS A 159 -2.77 1.06 -10.23
N SER A 160 -3.45 0.71 -9.13
CA SER A 160 -4.79 1.27 -8.84
C SER A 160 -4.75 2.73 -8.38
N PHE A 161 -3.60 3.20 -7.91
CA PHE A 161 -3.45 4.55 -7.34
C PHE A 161 -2.51 5.47 -8.15
N GLU A 162 -1.81 4.96 -9.16
CA GLU A 162 -0.90 5.71 -10.08
C GLU A 162 0.01 6.73 -9.38
N SER A 163 0.60 6.37 -8.27
CA SER A 163 1.17 7.26 -7.27
C SER A 163 2.58 7.73 -7.61
N ASP A 164 2.95 8.91 -7.10
CA ASP A 164 4.30 9.48 -7.20
C ASP A 164 5.28 8.80 -6.25
N ILE A 165 4.81 8.51 -5.03
CA ILE A 165 5.60 7.91 -3.97
C ILE A 165 4.82 6.77 -3.34
N VAL A 166 5.51 5.64 -3.13
CA VAL A 166 4.96 4.50 -2.40
C VAL A 166 5.96 4.06 -1.34
N VAL A 167 5.51 3.98 -0.11
CA VAL A 167 6.26 3.40 1.00
C VAL A 167 5.59 2.09 1.40
N MET A 168 6.36 1.01 1.43
CA MET A 168 5.84 -0.33 1.69
C MET A 168 6.56 -0.97 2.86
N ASP A 169 5.79 -1.58 3.75
CA ASP A 169 6.28 -2.38 4.85
C ASP A 169 5.71 -3.79 4.78
N TYR A 170 6.58 -4.79 4.70
CA TYR A 170 6.19 -6.18 4.79
C TYR A 170 6.81 -6.83 6.02
N ARG A 171 5.98 -7.45 6.85
CA ARG A 171 6.41 -8.10 8.08
C ARG A 171 5.81 -9.49 8.22
N VAL A 172 6.65 -10.46 8.63
CA VAL A 172 6.20 -11.80 9.02
C VAL A 172 6.38 -12.00 10.52
N ARG A 173 5.34 -12.49 11.20
CA ARG A 173 5.31 -12.70 12.65
C ARG A 173 4.84 -14.10 12.99
N GLY A 174 5.20 -14.54 14.22
CA GLY A 174 4.84 -15.87 14.71
C GLY A 174 5.79 -16.96 14.21
N PHE A 175 5.34 -18.18 14.24
CA PHE A 175 6.07 -19.32 13.70
C PHE A 175 5.09 -20.44 13.32
N THR A 176 5.51 -21.29 12.41
CA THR A 176 4.84 -22.56 12.10
C THR A 176 5.80 -23.73 12.34
N ARG A 177 5.30 -24.96 12.27
CA ARG A 177 6.12 -26.17 12.38
C ARG A 177 6.01 -27.04 11.14
N ASN A 178 7.13 -27.61 10.73
CA ASN A 178 7.09 -28.66 9.73
C ASN A 178 6.71 -30.01 10.36
N VAL A 179 6.52 -31.03 9.54
CA VAL A 179 6.14 -32.39 9.97
C VAL A 179 7.17 -33.06 10.91
N ARG A 180 8.38 -32.50 11.04
CA ARG A 180 9.42 -32.96 11.97
C ARG A 180 9.42 -32.15 13.28
N GLY A 181 8.45 -31.22 13.46
CA GLY A 181 8.35 -30.38 14.64
C GLY A 181 9.28 -29.15 14.66
N THR A 182 10.13 -28.95 13.65
CA THR A 182 11.04 -27.81 13.56
C THR A 182 10.25 -26.52 13.35
N LYS A 183 10.56 -25.48 14.11
CA LYS A 183 9.97 -24.16 13.96
C LYS A 183 10.52 -23.42 12.73
N HIS A 184 9.62 -22.78 12.01
CA HIS A 184 9.92 -21.88 10.90
C HIS A 184 9.24 -20.53 11.15
N TYR A 185 9.99 -19.45 11.08
CA TYR A 185 9.52 -18.08 11.34
C TYR A 185 9.14 -17.34 10.06
N ILE A 186 9.38 -17.99 8.90
CA ILE A 186 8.96 -17.56 7.57
C ILE A 186 8.73 -18.81 6.72
N ASP A 187 7.75 -18.77 5.81
CA ASP A 187 7.34 -19.89 4.96
C ASP A 187 7.71 -19.73 3.48
N HIS A 188 8.39 -18.65 3.14
CA HIS A 188 8.84 -18.31 1.79
C HIS A 188 10.19 -17.61 1.83
N SER A 189 10.86 -17.53 0.67
CA SER A 189 12.11 -16.79 0.52
C SER A 189 11.81 -15.36 0.09
N ILE A 190 12.39 -14.39 0.79
CA ILE A 190 12.33 -12.98 0.46
C ILE A 190 13.64 -12.29 0.88
N ASP A 191 14.24 -11.54 -0.03
CA ASP A 191 15.38 -10.67 0.24
C ASP A 191 14.96 -9.18 0.16
N SER A 192 13.99 -8.87 -0.69
CA SER A 192 13.44 -7.53 -0.89
C SER A 192 12.00 -7.62 -1.41
N ILE A 193 11.16 -6.64 -1.06
CA ILE A 193 9.83 -6.45 -1.65
C ILE A 193 9.95 -6.22 -3.16
N GLN A 194 11.03 -5.57 -3.62
CA GLN A 194 11.28 -5.29 -5.04
C GLN A 194 11.27 -6.54 -5.93
N ASN A 195 11.59 -7.72 -5.36
CA ASN A 195 11.59 -8.99 -6.10
C ASN A 195 10.18 -9.43 -6.54
N PHE A 196 9.13 -8.86 -5.95
CA PHE A 196 7.72 -9.15 -6.25
C PHE A 196 7.06 -8.11 -7.15
N LEU A 197 7.77 -7.02 -7.47
CA LEU A 197 7.28 -5.96 -8.35
C LEU A 197 7.42 -6.36 -9.81
N ALA A 198 6.43 -5.97 -10.62
CA ALA A 198 6.45 -6.13 -12.07
C ALA A 198 7.55 -5.26 -12.73
N ALA A 199 7.96 -5.63 -13.92
CA ALA A 199 9.07 -4.97 -14.59
C ALA A 199 8.79 -3.50 -14.95
N ASP A 200 7.56 -3.19 -15.35
CA ASP A 200 7.09 -1.83 -15.65
C ASP A 200 7.19 -0.93 -14.42
N ILE A 201 6.74 -1.37 -13.24
CA ILE A 201 6.89 -0.65 -11.98
C ILE A 201 8.37 -0.43 -11.66
N ARG A 202 9.20 -1.47 -11.73
CA ARG A 202 10.64 -1.34 -11.45
C ARG A 202 11.35 -0.37 -12.40
N ASN A 203 10.87 -0.24 -13.62
CA ASN A 203 11.42 0.71 -14.59
C ASN A 203 10.97 2.16 -14.34
N LYS A 204 9.76 2.34 -13.80
CA LYS A 204 9.14 3.65 -13.57
C LYS A 204 9.65 4.34 -12.30
N TYR A 205 10.10 3.57 -11.29
CA TYR A 205 10.44 4.09 -9.97
C TYR A 205 11.92 3.92 -9.60
N ASP A 206 12.46 4.88 -8.85
CA ASP A 206 13.68 4.73 -8.05
C ASP A 206 13.30 4.13 -6.69
N MET A 207 14.07 3.14 -6.22
CA MET A 207 13.70 2.37 -5.04
C MET A 207 14.85 2.24 -4.06
N VAL A 208 14.53 2.26 -2.77
CA VAL A 208 15.48 2.06 -1.67
C VAL A 208 14.90 1.09 -0.65
N ASP A 209 15.69 0.09 -0.26
CA ASP A 209 15.35 -0.87 0.79
C ASP A 209 16.02 -0.50 2.11
N VAL A 210 15.26 -0.67 3.21
CA VAL A 210 15.78 -0.61 4.59
C VAL A 210 15.24 -1.83 5.34
N ASN A 211 15.91 -2.97 5.21
CA ASN A 211 15.43 -4.26 5.72
C ASN A 211 16.07 -4.64 7.05
N VAL A 212 15.28 -5.21 7.96
CA VAL A 212 15.74 -5.82 9.21
C VAL A 212 15.50 -7.33 9.12
N TYR A 213 16.43 -8.03 8.48
CA TYR A 213 16.29 -9.46 8.14
C TYR A 213 16.10 -10.37 9.37
N GLN A 214 16.72 -10.03 10.52
CA GLN A 214 16.61 -10.79 11.77
C GLN A 214 15.19 -10.77 12.35
N GLU A 215 14.42 -9.71 12.02
CA GLU A 215 13.06 -9.49 12.52
C GLU A 215 12.00 -9.77 11.44
N TYR A 216 12.41 -10.24 10.25
CA TYR A 216 11.52 -10.43 9.09
C TYR A 216 10.70 -9.18 8.75
N ILE A 217 11.38 -8.02 8.80
CA ILE A 217 10.83 -6.72 8.41
C ILE A 217 11.54 -6.29 7.12
N PHE A 218 10.73 -6.00 6.11
CA PHE A 218 11.18 -5.53 4.81
C PHE A 218 10.49 -4.20 4.54
N HIS A 219 11.29 -3.16 4.33
CA HIS A 219 10.83 -1.81 4.07
C HIS A 219 11.39 -1.34 2.75
N THR A 220 10.50 -0.91 1.83
CA THR A 220 10.87 -0.37 0.53
C THR A 220 10.19 0.96 0.32
N LYS A 221 10.97 1.98 -0.02
CA LYS A 221 10.46 3.28 -0.49
C LYS A 221 10.71 3.38 -1.99
N MET A 222 9.75 3.91 -2.71
CA MET A 222 9.87 4.18 -4.14
C MET A 222 9.25 5.52 -4.50
N LYS A 223 9.86 6.21 -5.47
CA LYS A 223 9.38 7.46 -6.05
C LYS A 223 9.54 7.42 -7.58
N LEU A 224 8.71 8.15 -8.30
CA LEU A 224 8.86 8.30 -9.74
C LEU A 224 10.27 8.82 -10.10
N ARG A 225 10.86 8.26 -11.18
CA ARG A 225 12.17 8.69 -11.69
C ARG A 225 12.09 10.01 -12.40
N GLU A 226 11.06 10.18 -13.21
CA GLU A 226 10.87 11.33 -14.07
C GLU A 226 9.75 12.19 -13.52
N LEU A 227 10.00 13.50 -13.46
CA LEU A 227 9.01 14.51 -13.12
C LEU A 227 8.62 15.21 -14.42
N ASP A 228 7.48 14.82 -14.97
CA ASP A 228 6.82 15.56 -16.05
C ASP A 228 5.89 16.58 -15.42
N LEU A 229 6.20 17.88 -15.54
CA LEU A 229 5.44 18.92 -14.84
C LEU A 229 3.98 18.99 -15.30
N ASP A 230 3.68 18.64 -16.56
CA ASP A 230 2.29 18.65 -17.05
C ASP A 230 1.38 17.69 -16.27
N THR A 231 1.91 16.56 -15.78
CA THR A 231 1.11 15.60 -15.01
C THR A 231 0.82 16.06 -13.59
N TYR A 232 1.52 17.07 -13.10
CA TYR A 232 1.32 17.63 -11.75
C TYR A 232 0.42 18.86 -11.73
N LEU A 233 0.10 19.45 -12.88
CA LEU A 233 -0.71 20.67 -12.95
C LEU A 233 -2.20 20.33 -13.05
N PHE A 234 -3.00 20.95 -12.21
CA PHE A 234 -4.45 20.84 -12.25
C PHE A 234 -5.09 22.12 -12.80
N GLY A 235 -5.88 21.94 -13.84
CA GLY A 235 -6.66 23.04 -14.46
C GLY A 235 -5.90 23.86 -15.51
N GLU A 236 -4.60 23.64 -15.71
CA GLU A 236 -3.79 24.34 -16.72
C GLU A 236 -2.61 23.48 -17.18
N GLY A 237 -2.04 23.77 -18.35
CA GLY A 237 -0.86 23.09 -18.88
C GLY A 237 0.44 23.92 -18.68
N VAL A 238 1.60 23.25 -18.75
CA VAL A 238 2.92 23.93 -18.67
C VAL A 238 3.08 25.00 -19.74
N SER A 239 2.49 24.82 -20.92
CA SER A 239 2.54 25.78 -22.02
C SER A 239 1.85 27.13 -21.71
N GLU A 240 0.96 27.15 -20.74
CA GLU A 240 0.22 28.34 -20.30
C GLU A 240 0.99 29.13 -19.24
N LEU A 241 2.07 28.56 -18.69
CA LEU A 241 2.87 29.15 -17.63
C LEU A 241 4.05 29.96 -18.16
N PRO A 242 4.34 31.14 -17.55
CA PRO A 242 5.62 31.82 -17.76
C PRO A 242 6.81 30.91 -17.41
N PRO A 243 7.90 30.87 -18.20
CA PRO A 243 9.04 29.97 -17.95
C PRO A 243 9.68 30.07 -16.56
N ARG A 244 9.60 31.23 -15.92
CA ARG A 244 10.09 31.43 -14.53
C ARG A 244 9.17 30.73 -13.52
N GLU A 245 7.88 30.83 -13.74
CA GLU A 245 6.86 30.22 -12.87
C GLU A 245 6.90 28.70 -12.99
N ALA A 246 6.93 28.16 -14.21
CA ALA A 246 7.08 26.73 -14.45
C ALA A 246 8.31 26.12 -13.74
N ARG A 247 9.45 26.83 -13.76
CA ARG A 247 10.65 26.40 -13.03
C ARG A 247 10.46 26.41 -11.53
N LYS A 248 9.77 27.44 -10.99
CA LYS A 248 9.47 27.50 -9.55
C LYS A 248 8.57 26.36 -9.14
N ILE A 249 7.46 26.14 -9.85
CA ILE A 249 6.52 25.05 -9.56
C ILE A 249 7.22 23.68 -9.61
N ARG A 250 8.03 23.43 -10.64
CA ARG A 250 8.84 22.21 -10.73
C ARG A 250 9.75 22.02 -9.51
N SER A 251 10.36 23.09 -9.02
CA SER A 251 11.22 23.06 -7.83
C SER A 251 10.40 22.74 -6.57
N ASP A 252 9.24 23.36 -6.43
CA ASP A 252 8.36 23.19 -5.27
C ASP A 252 7.81 21.74 -5.23
N VAL A 253 7.29 21.24 -6.35
CA VAL A 253 6.82 19.85 -6.49
C VAL A 253 7.94 18.84 -6.23
N ASN A 254 9.13 19.06 -6.79
CA ASN A 254 10.27 18.17 -6.54
C ASN A 254 10.69 18.19 -5.06
N THR A 255 10.64 19.35 -4.40
CA THR A 255 10.95 19.47 -2.97
C THR A 255 9.94 18.65 -2.16
N GLU A 256 8.65 18.80 -2.43
CA GLU A 256 7.58 18.04 -1.78
C GLU A 256 7.78 16.52 -1.93
N ILE A 257 8.03 16.06 -3.16
CA ILE A 257 8.33 14.64 -3.43
C ILE A 257 9.52 14.15 -2.58
N LEU A 258 10.59 14.92 -2.51
CA LEU A 258 11.79 14.54 -1.76
C LEU A 258 11.57 14.58 -0.25
N GLU A 259 10.83 15.57 0.27
CA GLU A 259 10.49 15.67 1.69
C GLU A 259 9.65 14.47 2.16
N ILE A 260 8.62 14.10 1.40
CA ILE A 260 7.80 12.92 1.68
C ILE A 260 8.66 11.64 1.57
N PHE A 261 9.44 11.51 0.50
CA PHE A 261 10.27 10.31 0.28
C PHE A 261 11.32 10.12 1.39
N TYR A 262 11.96 11.20 1.86
CA TYR A 262 12.95 11.12 2.93
C TYR A 262 12.33 11.21 4.33
N GLY A 263 11.07 11.62 4.46
CA GLY A 263 10.38 11.79 5.75
C GLY A 263 10.97 12.92 6.59
N ARG A 264 11.45 14.00 5.95
CA ARG A 264 12.04 15.17 6.61
C ARG A 264 12.00 16.39 5.71
N ASN A 265 11.85 17.58 6.30
CA ASN A 265 11.95 18.83 5.57
C ASN A 265 13.36 19.00 4.98
N ILE A 266 13.41 19.45 3.73
CA ILE A 266 14.65 19.82 3.05
C ILE A 266 14.80 21.32 3.22
N THR A 267 15.73 21.74 4.08
CA THR A 267 16.09 23.14 4.23
C THR A 267 16.62 23.67 2.90
N GLN A 268 15.93 24.66 2.37
CA GLN A 268 16.37 25.44 1.20
C GLN A 268 17.62 26.25 1.50
#